data_1af066f8193fbc2711fc5bc87d40b060
#
_entry.id   1af066f8193fbc2711fc5bc87d40b060
#
_cell.length_a   1.000
_cell.length_b   1.000
_cell.length_c   1.000
_cell.angle_alpha   90.00
_cell.angle_beta   90.00
_cell.angle_gamma   90.00
#
_symmetry.space_group_name_H-M   'P 1'
#
loop_
_entity.id
_entity.type
_entity.pdbx_description
1 polymer ?
#
loop_
_entity_poly.entity_id
_entity_poly.type
_entity_poly.pdbx_seq_one_letter_code
_entity_poly.pdbx_strand_id
1 'polypeptide(L)'
;MKETYAEYFIYSFDDVSITASSGAGTVGTYENTSLRFDSDSQFAAQAWTFVSTDPQINVRFQETGHGRYMFDRAKQIRTVAGRPVAGSSVGLTAVESLFSPMPFLAPYIVEPATEMIMEAADVSGSTNALRMAWHGSKLRHGPAPWNKP
;
A
#
# COMPACT_ATOMS: atom_id res chain seq x y z
N MET A 1 -23.05 5.98 -25.69
CA MET A 1 -22.58 6.03 -24.27
C MET A 1 -21.31 5.19 -24.20
N LYS A 2 -20.20 5.74 -23.68
CA LYS A 2 -19.00 4.92 -23.48
C LYS A 2 -19.26 4.03 -22.26
N GLU A 3 -19.24 2.73 -22.45
CA GLU A 3 -19.36 1.78 -21.35
C GLU A 3 -18.14 1.90 -20.43
N THR A 4 -18.35 1.84 -19.14
CA THR A 4 -17.28 1.78 -18.14
C THR A 4 -17.29 0.38 -17.57
N TYR A 5 -16.13 -0.28 -17.53
CA TYR A 5 -15.98 -1.56 -16.88
C TYR A 5 -14.83 -1.51 -15.88
N ALA A 6 -14.92 -2.36 -14.86
CA ALA A 6 -13.91 -2.51 -13.84
C ALA A 6 -13.08 -3.78 -14.11
N GLU A 7 -11.77 -3.64 -14.07
CA GLU A 7 -10.82 -4.74 -14.19
C GLU A 7 -10.04 -4.86 -12.88
N TYR A 8 -10.10 -6.03 -12.24
CA TYR A 8 -9.32 -6.27 -11.03
C TYR A 8 -7.83 -6.14 -11.30
N PHE A 9 -7.12 -5.42 -10.46
CA PHE A 9 -5.71 -5.17 -10.61
C PHE A 9 -5.00 -5.02 -9.26
N ILE A 10 -3.72 -5.35 -9.23
CA ILE A 10 -2.87 -5.23 -8.05
C ILE A 10 -1.68 -4.36 -8.41
N TYR A 11 -1.46 -3.30 -7.64
CA TYR A 11 -0.25 -2.51 -7.70
C TYR A 11 0.64 -2.82 -6.50
N SER A 12 1.89 -3.20 -6.75
CA SER A 12 2.88 -3.50 -5.71
C SER A 12 3.91 -2.39 -5.62
N PHE A 13 4.17 -1.92 -4.40
CA PHE A 13 5.31 -1.07 -4.11
C PHE A 13 6.57 -1.93 -4.06
N ASP A 14 7.72 -1.34 -4.40
CA ASP A 14 9.01 -1.96 -4.20
C ASP A 14 9.28 -2.17 -2.72
N ASP A 15 10.08 -3.19 -2.41
CA ASP A 15 10.46 -3.51 -1.04
C ASP A 15 11.25 -2.35 -0.41
N VAL A 16 10.92 -2.01 0.81
CA VAL A 16 11.60 -0.96 1.58
C VAL A 16 12.37 -1.59 2.73
N SER A 17 13.67 -1.32 2.79
CA SER A 17 14.49 -1.59 3.96
C SER A 17 14.39 -0.40 4.90
N ILE A 18 14.03 -0.65 6.15
CA ILE A 18 13.75 0.38 7.16
C ILE A 18 14.82 0.31 8.23
N THR A 19 15.54 1.42 8.40
CA THR A 19 16.57 1.55 9.42
C THR A 19 15.95 1.54 10.82
N ALA A 20 16.60 0.85 11.76
CA ALA A 20 16.18 0.81 13.16
C ALA A 20 16.05 2.22 13.74
N SER A 21 14.99 2.46 14.49
CA SER A 21 14.86 3.65 15.32
C SER A 21 15.83 3.59 16.52
N SER A 22 15.98 4.69 17.24
CA SER A 22 16.88 4.77 18.41
C SER A 22 16.41 3.93 19.60
N GLY A 23 15.21 3.40 19.55
CA GLY A 23 14.65 2.51 20.57
C GLY A 23 13.16 2.27 20.38
N ALA A 24 12.64 1.26 21.05
CA ALA A 24 11.23 0.91 21.00
C ALA A 24 10.33 2.09 21.42
N GLY A 25 9.30 2.35 20.62
CA GLY A 25 8.38 3.46 20.82
C GLY A 25 8.85 4.80 20.23
N THR A 26 10.08 4.88 19.73
CA THR A 26 10.61 6.07 19.05
C THR A 26 10.49 5.89 17.54
N VAL A 27 9.96 6.91 16.86
CA VAL A 27 9.84 6.89 15.40
C VAL A 27 11.21 7.14 14.78
N GLY A 28 11.65 6.22 13.92
CA GLY A 28 12.91 6.32 13.18
C GLY A 28 12.81 7.26 11.97
N THR A 29 13.83 7.21 11.13
CA THR A 29 13.85 7.92 9.86
C THR A 29 12.86 7.29 8.89
N TYR A 30 12.12 8.12 8.14
CA TYR A 30 11.26 7.65 7.08
C TYR A 30 12.08 7.29 5.84
N GLU A 31 11.99 6.02 5.46
CA GLU A 31 12.44 5.53 4.17
C GLU A 31 11.26 5.51 3.20
N ASN A 32 11.52 5.68 1.92
CA ASN A 32 10.44 5.78 0.95
C ASN A 32 10.64 4.90 -0.28
N THR A 33 9.53 4.59 -0.93
CA THR A 33 9.46 4.05 -2.27
C THR A 33 8.28 4.68 -2.99
N SER A 34 8.33 4.72 -4.31
CA SER A 34 7.23 5.27 -5.11
C SER A 34 6.64 4.23 -6.04
N LEU A 35 5.38 4.44 -6.37
CA LEU A 35 4.63 3.67 -7.34
C LEU A 35 3.91 4.63 -8.27
N ARG A 36 4.12 4.48 -9.58
CA ARG A 36 3.37 5.23 -10.58
C ARG A 36 2.22 4.39 -11.11
N PHE A 37 1.02 4.94 -10.99
CA PHE A 37 -0.18 4.35 -11.56
C PHE A 37 -0.25 4.59 -13.08
N ASP A 38 -0.88 3.66 -13.79
CA ASP A 38 -1.03 3.75 -15.24
C ASP A 38 -1.78 5.03 -15.65
N SER A 39 -1.45 5.52 -16.84
CA SER A 39 -2.04 6.75 -17.37
C SER A 39 -3.38 6.52 -18.10
N ASP A 40 -3.80 5.28 -18.28
CA ASP A 40 -4.94 4.90 -19.12
C ASP A 40 -6.25 4.69 -18.34
N SER A 41 -6.19 4.72 -17.01
CA SER A 41 -7.35 4.42 -16.18
C SER A 41 -7.21 5.00 -14.77
N GLN A 42 -8.34 5.35 -14.16
CA GLN A 42 -8.40 5.54 -12.71
C GLN A 42 -8.25 4.19 -12.00
N PHE A 43 -7.71 4.20 -10.81
CA PHE A 43 -7.63 3.02 -9.95
C PHE A 43 -8.42 3.24 -8.66
N ALA A 44 -9.42 2.41 -8.46
CA ALA A 44 -10.18 2.37 -7.20
C ALA A 44 -9.52 1.35 -6.26
N ALA A 45 -8.64 1.81 -5.38
CA ALA A 45 -8.03 0.98 -4.36
C ALA A 45 -9.07 0.57 -3.31
N GLN A 46 -9.23 -0.72 -3.07
CA GLN A 46 -10.26 -1.28 -2.19
C GLN A 46 -9.68 -1.99 -0.97
N ALA A 47 -8.47 -2.48 -1.09
CA ALA A 47 -7.79 -3.19 -0.02
C ALA A 47 -6.27 -3.13 -0.19
N TRP A 48 -5.56 -3.50 0.83
CA TRP A 48 -4.13 -3.70 0.78
C TRP A 48 -3.69 -5.01 1.42
N THR A 49 -2.51 -5.47 1.02
CA THR A 49 -1.75 -6.52 1.70
C THR A 49 -0.39 -5.96 2.09
N PHE A 50 0.17 -6.48 3.15
CA PHE A 50 1.54 -6.14 3.53
C PHE A 50 2.27 -7.35 4.10
N VAL A 51 3.58 -7.31 3.99
CA VAL A 51 4.51 -8.24 4.64
C VAL A 51 5.60 -7.41 5.29
N SER A 52 5.84 -7.61 6.56
CA SER A 52 6.89 -6.92 7.31
C SER A 52 7.57 -7.85 8.31
N THR A 53 8.79 -7.52 8.68
CA THR A 53 9.52 -8.26 9.70
C THR A 53 9.03 -7.94 11.11
N ASP A 54 8.45 -6.74 11.31
CA ASP A 54 7.83 -6.32 12.56
C ASP A 54 6.58 -5.49 12.26
N PRO A 55 5.48 -5.64 13.03
CA PRO A 55 4.27 -4.83 12.86
C PRO A 55 4.41 -3.39 13.38
N GLN A 56 5.46 -3.08 14.13
CA GLN A 56 5.71 -1.75 14.68
C GLN A 56 6.41 -0.85 13.66
N ILE A 57 5.78 -0.68 12.51
CA ILE A 57 6.21 0.19 11.43
C ILE A 57 5.11 1.24 11.22
N ASN A 58 5.49 2.51 11.23
CA ASN A 58 4.63 3.60 10.82
C ASN A 58 4.65 3.73 9.30
N VAL A 59 3.49 3.85 8.69
CA VAL A 59 3.36 4.09 7.24
C VAL A 59 2.50 5.31 6.97
N ARG A 60 2.81 5.99 5.89
CA ARG A 60 1.96 7.03 5.29
C ARG A 60 2.10 7.00 3.78
N PHE A 61 1.06 7.47 3.10
CA PHE A 61 1.01 7.53 1.64
C PHE A 61 0.72 8.95 1.21
N GLN A 62 1.46 9.45 0.24
CA GLN A 62 1.31 10.78 -0.33
C GLN A 62 1.19 10.71 -1.85
N GLU A 63 0.18 11.36 -2.39
CA GLU A 63 0.10 11.66 -3.82
C GLU A 63 1.00 12.84 -4.14
N THR A 64 1.97 12.66 -5.03
CA THR A 64 2.96 13.70 -5.33
C THR A 64 2.36 14.90 -6.05
N GLY A 65 1.40 14.68 -6.95
CA GLY A 65 0.80 15.74 -7.77
C GLY A 65 -0.05 16.75 -7.00
N HIS A 66 -0.67 16.33 -5.90
CA HIS A 66 -1.58 17.15 -5.11
C HIS A 66 -1.12 17.35 -3.67
N GLY A 67 -0.03 16.72 -3.26
CA GLY A 67 0.42 16.74 -1.87
C GLY A 67 -0.58 16.12 -0.88
N ARG A 68 -1.58 15.36 -1.39
CA ARG A 68 -2.62 14.75 -0.57
C ARG A 68 -2.09 13.52 0.12
N TYR A 69 -2.32 13.45 1.42
CA TYR A 69 -2.04 12.26 2.22
C TYR A 69 -3.29 11.41 2.37
N MET A 70 -3.14 10.08 2.27
CA MET A 70 -4.22 9.14 2.54
C MET A 70 -4.64 9.16 4.02
N PHE A 71 -3.70 9.44 4.93
CA PHE A 71 -3.96 9.59 6.36
C PHE A 71 -3.58 10.99 6.81
N ASP A 72 -4.23 11.48 7.86
CA ASP A 72 -3.91 12.75 8.51
C ASP A 72 -2.48 12.81 9.07
N ARG A 73 -1.92 11.64 9.38
CA ARG A 73 -0.57 11.41 9.88
C ARG A 73 -0.15 9.97 9.66
N ALA A 74 1.12 9.67 9.83
CA ALA A 74 1.62 8.31 9.78
C ALA A 74 0.94 7.42 10.82
N LYS A 75 0.60 6.20 10.43
CA LYS A 75 -0.06 5.18 11.26
C LYS A 75 0.82 3.95 11.37
N GLN A 76 0.81 3.30 12.50
CA GLN A 76 1.39 1.95 12.59
C GLN A 76 0.58 0.97 11.74
N ILE A 77 1.27 0.08 11.04
CA ILE A 77 0.63 -0.93 10.18
C ILE A 77 -0.42 -1.72 10.95
N ARG A 78 -0.13 -2.17 12.16
CA ARG A 78 -1.08 -2.90 12.99
C ARG A 78 -2.36 -2.12 13.31
N THR A 79 -2.29 -0.80 13.30
CA THR A 79 -3.45 0.06 13.57
C THR A 79 -4.35 0.18 12.35
N VAL A 80 -3.76 0.25 11.16
CA VAL A 80 -4.50 0.52 9.92
C VAL A 80 -4.78 -0.73 9.09
N ALA A 81 -4.00 -1.78 9.27
CA ALA A 81 -4.17 -3.06 8.58
C ALA A 81 -4.89 -4.13 9.43
N GLY A 82 -5.29 -3.80 10.64
CA GLY A 82 -6.15 -4.60 11.51
C GLY A 82 -5.47 -5.75 12.22
N ARG A 83 -4.69 -6.58 11.54
CA ARG A 83 -4.02 -7.73 12.15
C ARG A 83 -2.58 -7.85 11.65
N PRO A 84 -1.61 -7.43 12.45
CA PRO A 84 -0.23 -7.73 12.14
C PRO A 84 0.01 -9.23 12.35
N VAL A 85 0.69 -9.84 11.39
CA VAL A 85 1.26 -11.16 11.63
C VAL A 85 2.46 -10.98 12.53
N ALA A 86 2.51 -11.67 13.65
CA ALA A 86 3.68 -11.68 14.50
C ALA A 86 4.85 -12.23 13.69
N GLY A 87 5.82 -11.37 13.39
CA GLY A 87 6.99 -11.76 12.63
C GLY A 87 7.79 -12.81 13.40
N SER A 88 8.09 -13.92 12.76
CA SER A 88 9.24 -14.68 13.15
C SER A 88 10.47 -13.90 12.70
N SER A 89 11.54 -13.93 13.47
CA SER A 89 12.82 -13.28 13.20
C SER A 89 13.55 -13.75 11.94
N VAL A 90 12.87 -14.46 11.06
CA VAL A 90 13.46 -15.11 9.88
C VAL A 90 12.64 -14.73 8.64
N GLY A 91 12.99 -13.61 8.05
CA GLY A 91 12.49 -13.23 6.72
C GLY A 91 11.06 -12.72 6.66
N LEU A 92 10.67 -12.24 5.49
CA LEU A 92 9.32 -11.79 5.16
C LEU A 92 8.38 -13.01 5.08
N THR A 93 7.76 -13.41 6.18
CA THR A 93 6.92 -14.61 6.27
C THR A 93 5.47 -14.34 6.64
N ALA A 94 4.96 -13.18 6.33
CA ALA A 94 3.55 -12.89 6.60
C ALA A 94 2.63 -13.52 5.55
N VAL A 95 2.37 -14.79 5.70
CA VAL A 95 1.48 -15.54 4.80
C VAL A 95 0.02 -15.04 4.92
N GLU A 96 -0.41 -14.65 6.10
CA GLU A 96 -1.81 -14.28 6.33
C GLU A 96 -2.25 -13.00 5.60
N SER A 97 -1.40 -11.98 5.50
CA SER A 97 -1.77 -10.74 4.81
C SER A 97 -1.83 -10.88 3.30
N LEU A 98 -1.10 -11.83 2.72
CA LEU A 98 -1.13 -12.10 1.28
C LEU A 98 -2.43 -12.79 0.85
N PHE A 99 -3.03 -13.61 1.72
CA PHE A 99 -4.28 -14.33 1.44
C PHE A 99 -5.52 -13.61 1.95
N SER A 100 -5.37 -12.59 2.77
CA SER A 100 -6.48 -11.84 3.36
C SER A 100 -6.22 -10.34 3.24
N PRO A 101 -6.45 -9.75 2.06
CA PRO A 101 -6.32 -8.30 1.90
C PRO A 101 -7.20 -7.56 2.91
N MET A 102 -6.64 -6.56 3.56
CA MET A 102 -7.36 -5.71 4.50
C MET A 102 -8.18 -4.68 3.73
N PRO A 103 -9.51 -4.70 3.80
CA PRO A 103 -10.35 -3.79 3.05
C PRO A 103 -10.26 -2.36 3.59
N PHE A 104 -10.36 -1.38 2.70
CA PHE A 104 -10.63 0.00 3.06
C PHE A 104 -12.12 0.17 3.40
N LEU A 105 -12.45 1.08 4.30
CA LEU A 105 -13.85 1.41 4.61
C LEU A 105 -14.59 2.01 3.40
N ALA A 106 -13.86 2.71 2.54
CA ALA A 106 -14.33 3.21 1.25
C ALA A 106 -13.20 3.11 0.23
N PRO A 107 -13.49 2.90 -1.05
CA PRO A 107 -12.47 2.89 -2.08
C PRO A 107 -11.70 4.22 -2.10
N TYR A 108 -10.38 4.13 -2.24
CA TYR A 108 -9.52 5.29 -2.46
C TYR A 108 -9.26 5.44 -3.95
N ILE A 109 -9.74 6.52 -4.54
CA ILE A 109 -9.61 6.76 -5.98
C ILE A 109 -8.28 7.44 -6.28
N VAL A 110 -7.50 6.80 -7.13
CA VAL A 110 -6.22 7.31 -7.64
C VAL A 110 -6.42 7.70 -9.11
N GLU A 111 -6.09 8.95 -9.41
CA GLU A 111 -6.20 9.47 -10.77
C GLU A 111 -5.11 8.87 -11.70
N PRO A 112 -5.36 8.84 -13.02
CA PRO A 112 -4.39 8.33 -13.99
C PRO A 112 -3.04 9.06 -13.89
N ALA A 113 -1.96 8.32 -14.12
CA ALA A 113 -0.58 8.81 -14.08
C ALA A 113 -0.12 9.42 -12.72
N THR A 114 -0.90 9.23 -11.67
CA THR A 114 -0.50 9.66 -10.32
C THR A 114 0.69 8.84 -9.84
N GLU A 115 1.61 9.49 -9.18
CA GLU A 115 2.67 8.86 -8.42
C GLU A 115 2.31 8.89 -6.93
N MET A 116 2.38 7.74 -6.30
CA MET A 116 2.15 7.57 -4.87
C MET A 116 3.47 7.23 -4.18
N ILE A 117 3.84 8.02 -3.20
CA ILE A 117 4.97 7.71 -2.32
C ILE A 117 4.44 6.98 -1.08
N MET A 118 5.03 5.83 -0.79
CA MET A 118 4.90 5.16 0.50
C MET A 118 6.13 5.50 1.34
N GLU A 119 5.92 6.04 2.52
CA GLU A 119 6.96 6.32 3.49
C GLU A 119 6.76 5.41 4.71
N ALA A 120 7.82 4.79 5.17
CA ALA A 120 7.79 3.88 6.30
C ALA A 120 8.93 4.17 7.27
N ALA A 121 8.65 4.09 8.56
CA ALA A 121 9.63 4.29 9.63
C ALA A 121 9.48 3.24 10.72
N ASP A 122 10.59 2.76 11.25
CA ASP A 122 10.60 1.83 12.36
C ASP A 122 10.15 2.50 13.67
N VAL A 123 9.46 1.74 14.49
CA VAL A 123 9.07 2.11 15.88
C VAL A 123 9.49 1.02 16.88
N SER A 124 10.07 -0.07 16.40
CA SER A 124 10.45 -1.23 17.23
C SER A 124 11.84 -1.13 17.85
N GLY A 125 12.72 -0.30 17.28
CA GLY A 125 14.13 -0.24 17.61
C GLY A 125 14.96 -1.30 16.90
N SER A 126 14.42 -1.93 15.85
CA SER A 126 15.09 -2.96 15.05
C SER A 126 15.00 -2.64 13.56
N THR A 127 16.00 -3.08 12.81
CA THR A 127 15.95 -2.99 11.34
C THR A 127 14.79 -3.83 10.82
N ASN A 128 13.99 -3.26 9.94
CA ASN A 128 12.80 -3.86 9.37
C ASN A 128 12.83 -3.84 7.85
N ALA A 129 11.95 -4.64 7.25
CA ALA A 129 11.63 -4.57 5.84
C ALA A 129 10.11 -4.60 5.67
N LEU A 130 9.63 -3.88 4.65
CA LEU A 130 8.22 -3.80 4.33
C LEU A 130 8.01 -4.02 2.83
N ARG A 131 7.06 -4.88 2.51
CA ARG A 131 6.49 -5.06 1.19
C ARG A 131 5.00 -4.78 1.27
N MET A 132 4.45 -4.03 0.33
CA MET A 132 3.03 -3.70 0.32
C MET A 132 2.46 -3.72 -1.08
N ALA A 133 1.19 -4.12 -1.19
CA ALA A 133 0.43 -4.06 -2.43
C ALA A 133 -0.98 -3.52 -2.19
N TRP A 134 -1.47 -2.77 -3.16
CA TRP A 134 -2.85 -2.29 -3.20
C TRP A 134 -3.66 -3.11 -4.18
N HIS A 135 -4.82 -3.57 -3.73
CA HIS A 135 -5.79 -4.34 -4.50
C HIS A 135 -6.97 -3.46 -4.85
N GLY A 136 -7.44 -3.56 -6.06
CA GLY A 136 -8.58 -2.76 -6.48
C GLY A 136 -9.00 -3.01 -7.90
N SER A 137 -9.61 -2.02 -8.52
CA SER A 137 -10.11 -2.09 -9.88
C SER A 137 -9.64 -0.90 -10.70
N LYS A 138 -9.12 -1.18 -11.88
CA LYS A 138 -8.95 -0.17 -12.93
C LYS A 138 -10.30 0.13 -13.54
N LEU A 139 -10.66 1.40 -13.60
CA LEU A 139 -11.90 1.88 -14.21
C LEU A 139 -11.59 2.31 -15.66
N ARG A 140 -11.95 1.46 -16.61
CA ARG A 140 -11.69 1.67 -18.02
C ARG A 140 -12.95 2.13 -18.75
N HIS A 141 -12.74 2.95 -19.78
CA HIS A 141 -13.81 3.41 -20.67
C HIS A 141 -13.66 2.75 -22.04
N GLY A 142 -14.71 2.12 -22.51
CA GLY A 142 -14.74 1.45 -23.80
C GLY A 142 -15.37 0.06 -23.74
N PRO A 143 -15.41 -0.67 -24.87
CA PRO A 143 -15.95 -2.02 -24.89
C PRO A 143 -15.06 -2.94 -24.04
N ALA A 144 -15.68 -3.71 -23.16
CA ALA A 144 -14.97 -4.69 -22.35
C ALA A 144 -14.27 -5.73 -23.26
N PRO A 145 -13.07 -6.19 -22.91
CA PRO A 145 -12.30 -7.10 -23.77
C PRO A 145 -13.01 -8.40 -24.12
N TRP A 146 -13.91 -8.86 -23.25
CA TRP A 146 -14.73 -10.06 -23.44
C TRP A 146 -15.97 -9.85 -24.32
N ASN A 147 -16.27 -8.59 -24.70
CA ASN A 147 -17.36 -8.23 -25.61
C ASN A 147 -16.87 -8.01 -27.04
N LYS A 148 -15.65 -8.39 -27.39
CA LYS A 148 -15.21 -8.38 -28.79
C LYS A 148 -15.85 -9.56 -29.52
N PRO A 149 -16.51 -9.30 -30.66
CA PRO A 149 -17.09 -10.37 -31.51
C PRO A 149 -15.99 -11.27 -32.05
#